data_4563bd041e478f4f763d1a6ab3ec3b71
#
_entry.id   4563bd041e478f4f763d1a6ab3ec3b71
#
_cell.length_a   1.000
_cell.length_b   1.000
_cell.length_c   1.000
_cell.angle_alpha   90.00
_cell.angle_beta   90.00
_cell.angle_gamma   90.00
#
_symmetry.space_group_name_H-M   'P 1'
#
loop_
_entity.id
_entity.type
_entity.pdbx_description
1 polymer ?
#
loop_
_entity_poly.entity_id
_entity_poly.type
_entity_poly.pdbx_seq_one_letter_code
_entity_poly.pdbx_strand_id
1 'polypeptide(L)'
;MRLASKPTKGRTLDYAAPVYDLLEPLCLLSRQAEYDAAVFSALNPQPADRILDLGCGTGAQTQQVSLVLNPQLGGAITGIDAAGAMITAAREKRGSDRCFFEVMAAEKLDFPDRSFDAVMSSLFFHHIPLDLKRASLSEAYRVLKPGGTLVVADMDRPTTFMGGLVSHASRWLFFQPQIAENIRGVLPELMSEAGFTQPERLQHFFGYITVFRCRKEETR
;
A
#
# COMPACT_ATOMS: atom_id res chain seq x y z
N MET A 1 21.71 8.74 -9.28
CA MET A 1 22.49 8.03 -8.22
C MET A 1 21.53 7.15 -7.44
N ARG A 2 21.81 5.86 -7.32
CA ARG A 2 20.90 4.92 -6.62
C ARG A 2 20.85 5.24 -5.12
N LEU A 3 19.63 5.37 -4.57
CA LEU A 3 19.45 5.62 -3.14
C LEU A 3 19.73 4.35 -2.32
N ALA A 4 20.23 4.53 -1.10
CA ALA A 4 20.42 3.42 -0.17
C ALA A 4 19.07 2.99 0.43
N SER A 5 18.85 1.68 0.54
CA SER A 5 17.64 1.13 1.15
C SER A 5 17.66 1.30 2.67
N LYS A 6 16.48 1.42 3.28
CA LYS A 6 16.32 1.42 4.74
C LYS A 6 16.39 -0.03 5.27
N PRO A 7 17.10 -0.28 6.37
CA PRO A 7 17.06 -1.57 7.03
C PRO A 7 15.66 -1.86 7.57
N THR A 8 15.10 -3.01 7.18
CA THR A 8 13.82 -3.53 7.68
C THR A 8 13.86 -5.05 7.71
N LYS A 9 13.05 -5.67 8.56
CA LYS A 9 12.82 -7.13 8.54
C LYS A 9 11.92 -7.55 7.37
N GLY A 10 11.22 -6.58 6.75
CA GLY A 10 10.41 -6.79 5.58
C GLY A 10 11.26 -7.10 4.34
N ARG A 11 10.63 -7.66 3.32
CA ARG A 11 11.30 -7.94 2.07
C ARG A 11 11.43 -6.65 1.24
N THR A 12 12.64 -6.31 0.83
CA THR A 12 12.89 -5.26 -0.15
C THR A 12 13.10 -5.87 -1.54
N LEU A 13 12.52 -5.25 -2.56
CA LEU A 13 12.57 -5.73 -3.94
C LEU A 13 13.54 -4.92 -4.82
N ASP A 14 14.65 -4.47 -4.25
CA ASP A 14 15.67 -3.68 -4.97
C ASP A 14 16.15 -4.32 -6.28
N TYR A 15 16.23 -5.65 -6.32
CA TYR A 15 16.66 -6.42 -7.50
C TYR A 15 15.61 -6.42 -8.62
N ALA A 16 14.34 -6.23 -8.29
CA ALA A 16 13.25 -6.27 -9.25
C ALA A 16 12.94 -4.91 -9.89
N ALA A 17 13.43 -3.80 -9.29
CA ALA A 17 13.12 -2.45 -9.74
C ALA A 17 13.26 -2.20 -11.26
N PRO A 18 14.29 -2.74 -11.98
CA PRO A 18 14.43 -2.51 -13.42
C PRO A 18 13.33 -3.13 -14.28
N VAL A 19 12.72 -4.22 -13.79
CA VAL A 19 11.72 -5.02 -14.55
C VAL A 19 10.33 -4.99 -13.90
N TYR A 20 10.19 -4.31 -12.77
CA TYR A 20 8.98 -4.33 -11.96
C TYR A 20 7.74 -3.89 -12.75
N ASP A 21 7.80 -2.75 -13.43
CA ASP A 21 6.70 -2.20 -14.24
C ASP A 21 6.28 -3.14 -15.39
N LEU A 22 7.15 -4.05 -15.82
CA LEU A 22 6.85 -5.05 -16.85
C LEU A 22 6.18 -6.30 -16.24
N LEU A 23 6.56 -6.68 -15.03
CA LEU A 23 6.10 -7.91 -14.37
C LEU A 23 4.82 -7.70 -13.57
N GLU A 24 4.60 -6.52 -13.00
CA GLU A 24 3.43 -6.22 -12.18
C GLU A 24 2.09 -6.47 -12.91
N PRO A 25 1.89 -6.03 -14.18
CA PRO A 25 0.65 -6.30 -14.92
C PRO A 25 0.38 -7.80 -15.14
N LEU A 26 1.44 -8.62 -15.23
CA LEU A 26 1.30 -10.07 -15.35
C LEU A 26 0.77 -10.71 -14.06
N CYS A 27 1.12 -10.16 -12.89
CA CYS A 27 0.64 -10.63 -11.60
C CYS A 27 -0.87 -10.40 -11.43
N LEU A 28 -1.43 -9.38 -12.07
CA LEU A 28 -2.85 -9.04 -12.05
C LEU A 28 -3.61 -9.53 -13.29
N LEU A 29 -3.06 -10.49 -14.04
CA LEU A 29 -3.71 -11.20 -15.15
C LEU A 29 -4.47 -10.26 -16.12
N SER A 30 -3.85 -9.15 -16.53
CA SER A 30 -4.43 -8.12 -17.41
C SER A 30 -5.65 -7.36 -16.84
N ARG A 31 -5.96 -7.51 -15.55
CA ARG A 31 -7.03 -6.74 -14.86
C ARG A 31 -6.48 -5.57 -14.03
N GLN A 32 -5.27 -5.11 -14.33
CA GLN A 32 -4.63 -4.00 -13.64
C GLN A 32 -5.53 -2.76 -13.57
N ALA A 33 -6.12 -2.37 -14.70
CA ALA A 33 -6.96 -1.17 -14.77
C ALA A 33 -8.21 -1.26 -13.86
N GLU A 34 -8.85 -2.45 -13.74
CA GLU A 34 -9.97 -2.65 -12.85
C GLU A 34 -9.53 -2.60 -11.38
N TYR A 35 -8.38 -3.19 -11.07
CA TYR A 35 -7.79 -3.18 -9.74
C TYR A 35 -7.43 -1.74 -9.31
N ASP A 36 -6.73 -1.00 -10.17
CA ASP A 36 -6.36 0.40 -9.91
C ASP A 36 -7.59 1.28 -9.73
N ALA A 37 -8.62 1.11 -10.57
CA ALA A 37 -9.87 1.83 -10.45
C ALA A 37 -10.60 1.53 -9.13
N ALA A 38 -10.53 0.28 -8.65
CA ALA A 38 -11.12 -0.11 -7.38
C ALA A 38 -10.42 0.57 -6.18
N VAL A 39 -9.09 0.56 -6.18
CA VAL A 39 -8.29 1.24 -5.13
C VAL A 39 -8.54 2.75 -5.16
N PHE A 40 -8.52 3.35 -6.36
CA PHE A 40 -8.81 4.78 -6.55
C PHE A 40 -10.22 5.15 -6.06
N SER A 41 -11.23 4.36 -6.42
CA SER A 41 -12.61 4.58 -5.98
C SER A 41 -12.76 4.42 -4.46
N ALA A 42 -12.10 3.43 -3.86
CA ALA A 42 -12.09 3.24 -2.42
C ALA A 42 -11.44 4.41 -1.67
N LEU A 43 -10.35 4.94 -2.21
CA LEU A 43 -9.60 6.08 -1.67
C LEU A 43 -10.41 7.38 -1.80
N ASN A 44 -11.12 7.58 -2.94
CA ASN A 44 -11.91 8.76 -3.28
C ASN A 44 -11.15 10.08 -3.06
N PRO A 45 -9.95 10.25 -3.65
CA PRO A 45 -9.07 11.37 -3.36
C PRO A 45 -9.68 12.71 -3.79
N GLN A 46 -9.52 13.73 -2.94
CA GLN A 46 -9.98 15.10 -3.22
C GLN A 46 -8.80 15.98 -3.65
N PRO A 47 -9.03 17.05 -4.43
CA PRO A 47 -7.93 17.88 -4.96
C PRO A 47 -6.98 18.46 -3.91
N ALA A 48 -7.45 18.71 -2.69
CA ALA A 48 -6.65 19.28 -1.60
C ALA A 48 -6.03 18.24 -0.66
N ASP A 49 -6.26 16.93 -0.88
CA ASP A 49 -5.82 15.88 0.04
C ASP A 49 -4.30 15.73 0.05
N ARG A 50 -3.77 15.53 1.24
CA ARG A 50 -2.43 15.00 1.47
C ARG A 50 -2.52 13.51 1.70
N ILE A 51 -1.93 12.73 0.80
CA ILE A 51 -2.07 11.27 0.79
C ILE A 51 -0.70 10.63 0.99
N LEU A 52 -0.67 9.52 1.74
CA LEU A 52 0.51 8.68 1.92
C LEU A 52 0.27 7.31 1.27
N ASP A 53 1.23 6.81 0.50
CA ASP A 53 1.22 5.48 -0.10
C ASP A 53 2.33 4.61 0.52
N LEU A 54 1.94 3.56 1.25
CA LEU A 54 2.86 2.65 1.96
C LEU A 54 3.27 1.49 1.06
N GLY A 55 4.57 1.36 0.80
CA GLY A 55 5.10 0.31 -0.07
C GLY A 55 4.84 0.61 -1.54
N CYS A 56 5.05 1.85 -1.97
CA CYS A 56 4.68 2.34 -3.31
C CYS A 56 5.45 1.69 -4.48
N GLY A 57 6.52 0.94 -4.22
CA GLY A 57 7.37 0.35 -5.24
C GLY A 57 7.92 1.41 -6.20
N THR A 58 7.69 1.23 -7.50
CA THR A 58 8.09 2.20 -8.56
C THR A 58 7.12 3.37 -8.69
N GLY A 59 6.02 3.42 -7.93
CA GLY A 59 5.10 4.54 -7.83
C GLY A 59 4.03 4.65 -8.92
N ALA A 60 3.70 3.54 -9.61
CA ALA A 60 2.71 3.58 -10.70
C ALA A 60 1.34 4.02 -10.20
N GLN A 61 0.82 3.42 -9.14
CA GLN A 61 -0.47 3.74 -8.55
C GLN A 61 -0.45 5.10 -7.83
N THR A 62 0.68 5.43 -7.16
CA THR A 62 0.92 6.75 -6.56
C THR A 62 0.77 7.86 -7.60
N GLN A 63 1.37 7.69 -8.79
CA GLN A 63 1.26 8.65 -9.89
C GLN A 63 -0.20 8.80 -10.37
N GLN A 64 -0.94 7.71 -10.53
CA GLN A 64 -2.35 7.79 -10.95
C GLN A 64 -3.18 8.60 -9.97
N VAL A 65 -3.01 8.39 -8.67
CA VAL A 65 -3.70 9.18 -7.64
C VAL A 65 -3.29 10.66 -7.71
N SER A 66 -2.03 10.96 -7.99
CA SER A 66 -1.53 12.33 -8.07
C SER A 66 -2.23 13.18 -9.13
N LEU A 67 -2.79 12.56 -10.18
CA LEU A 67 -3.40 13.29 -11.30
C LEU A 67 -4.63 14.12 -10.91
N VAL A 68 -5.32 13.79 -9.84
CA VAL A 68 -6.49 14.54 -9.34
C VAL A 68 -6.13 15.54 -8.26
N LEU A 69 -4.91 15.50 -7.72
CA LEU A 69 -4.46 16.40 -6.68
C LEU A 69 -4.03 17.75 -7.26
N ASN A 70 -4.30 18.82 -6.51
CA ASN A 70 -3.97 20.18 -6.91
C ASN A 70 -2.97 20.81 -5.91
N PRO A 71 -1.70 21.02 -6.31
CA PRO A 71 -0.68 21.60 -5.42
C PRO A 71 -1.04 23.03 -4.94
N GLN A 72 -1.80 23.77 -5.72
CA GLN A 72 -2.24 25.13 -5.33
C GLN A 72 -3.24 25.10 -4.17
N LEU A 73 -3.93 23.98 -3.96
CA LEU A 73 -4.81 23.73 -2.82
C LEU A 73 -4.10 22.98 -1.69
N GLY A 74 -2.81 22.71 -1.83
CA GLY A 74 -2.02 21.91 -0.88
C GLY A 74 -2.10 20.41 -1.09
N GLY A 75 -2.78 19.95 -2.14
CA GLY A 75 -2.93 18.53 -2.48
C GLY A 75 -1.63 17.91 -2.99
N ALA A 76 -1.24 16.79 -2.37
CA ALA A 76 -0.03 16.05 -2.74
C ALA A 76 -0.12 14.59 -2.28
N ILE A 77 0.61 13.71 -2.95
CA ILE A 77 0.81 12.34 -2.49
C ILE A 77 2.29 12.06 -2.30
N THR A 78 2.62 11.38 -1.20
CA THR A 78 3.97 10.88 -0.92
C THR A 78 3.95 9.35 -0.93
N GLY A 79 4.67 8.75 -1.86
CA GLY A 79 4.92 7.30 -1.85
C GLY A 79 6.19 6.98 -1.06
N ILE A 80 6.14 5.96 -0.22
CA ILE A 80 7.30 5.46 0.51
C ILE A 80 7.57 3.99 0.22
N ASP A 81 8.83 3.63 0.17
CA ASP A 81 9.30 2.24 0.09
C ASP A 81 10.65 2.12 0.78
N ALA A 82 10.92 1.00 1.44
CA ALA A 82 12.22 0.74 2.07
C ALA A 82 13.33 0.44 1.04
N ALA A 83 12.96 0.01 -0.19
CA ALA A 83 13.87 -0.30 -1.28
C ALA A 83 14.33 0.97 -2.00
N GLY A 84 15.59 1.39 -1.80
CA GLY A 84 16.16 2.58 -2.43
C GLY A 84 16.16 2.55 -3.95
N ALA A 85 16.27 1.36 -4.57
CA ALA A 85 16.18 1.21 -6.02
C ALA A 85 14.77 1.47 -6.57
N MET A 86 13.72 1.07 -5.83
CA MET A 86 12.33 1.35 -6.18
C MET A 86 12.08 2.86 -6.16
N ILE A 87 12.49 3.54 -5.09
CA ILE A 87 12.32 4.99 -4.96
C ILE A 87 13.15 5.77 -5.99
N THR A 88 14.36 5.28 -6.33
CA THR A 88 15.14 5.90 -7.41
C THR A 88 14.35 5.85 -8.72
N ALA A 89 13.83 4.68 -9.10
CA ALA A 89 13.01 4.53 -10.31
C ALA A 89 11.71 5.35 -10.25
N ALA A 90 11.04 5.39 -9.09
CA ALA A 90 9.82 6.17 -8.89
C ALA A 90 10.06 7.68 -9.10
N ARG A 91 11.11 8.22 -8.51
CA ARG A 91 11.49 9.65 -8.67
C ARG A 91 11.80 10.00 -10.12
N GLU A 92 12.58 9.16 -10.79
CA GLU A 92 13.00 9.40 -12.18
C GLU A 92 11.83 9.34 -13.16
N LYS A 93 10.89 8.40 -12.95
CA LYS A 93 9.80 8.16 -13.89
C LYS A 93 8.53 8.99 -13.58
N ARG A 94 8.25 9.28 -12.31
CA ARG A 94 6.92 9.68 -11.82
C ARG A 94 6.91 10.86 -10.85
N GLY A 95 8.08 11.36 -10.42
CA GLY A 95 8.20 12.53 -9.55
C GLY A 95 7.64 13.80 -10.19
N SER A 96 6.89 14.61 -9.42
CA SER A 96 6.33 15.88 -9.86
C SER A 96 6.13 16.84 -8.66
N ASP A 97 5.53 18.02 -8.91
CA ASP A 97 5.18 19.02 -7.90
C ASP A 97 4.08 18.57 -6.92
N ARG A 98 3.45 17.42 -7.16
CA ARG A 98 2.36 16.82 -6.36
C ARG A 98 2.54 15.33 -6.09
N CYS A 99 3.62 14.73 -6.61
CA CYS A 99 3.91 13.31 -6.47
C CYS A 99 5.36 13.15 -6.01
N PHE A 100 5.53 12.84 -4.73
CA PHE A 100 6.81 12.73 -4.05
C PHE A 100 7.11 11.28 -3.68
N PHE A 101 8.41 10.94 -3.60
CA PHE A 101 8.84 9.58 -3.23
C PHE A 101 10.00 9.63 -2.25
N GLU A 102 9.92 8.84 -1.16
CA GLU A 102 10.92 8.81 -0.09
C GLU A 102 11.32 7.39 0.30
N VAL A 103 12.61 7.19 0.58
CA VAL A 103 13.11 5.92 1.12
C VAL A 103 12.80 5.87 2.61
N MET A 104 11.78 5.09 2.97
CA MET A 104 11.29 5.01 4.35
C MET A 104 10.67 3.64 4.62
N ALA A 105 10.82 3.14 5.85
CA ALA A 105 10.16 1.91 6.29
C ALA A 105 8.79 2.25 6.89
N ALA A 106 7.75 1.51 6.47
CA ALA A 106 6.37 1.80 6.87
C ALA A 106 6.10 1.60 8.38
N GLU A 107 6.92 0.80 9.06
CA GLU A 107 6.85 0.57 10.50
C GLU A 107 7.42 1.71 11.35
N LYS A 108 8.03 2.73 10.70
CA LYS A 108 8.57 3.92 11.37
C LYS A 108 8.56 5.10 10.42
N LEU A 109 7.53 5.92 10.53
CA LEU A 109 7.32 7.07 9.66
C LEU A 109 7.89 8.36 10.26
N ASP A 110 8.72 9.05 9.47
CA ASP A 110 9.29 10.34 9.86
C ASP A 110 8.33 11.53 9.55
N PHE A 111 7.00 11.27 9.64
CA PHE A 111 5.94 12.26 9.46
C PHE A 111 5.28 12.61 10.80
N PRO A 112 4.83 13.87 10.97
CA PRO A 112 4.07 14.26 12.15
C PRO A 112 2.73 13.52 12.29
N ASP A 113 2.20 13.45 13.49
CA ASP A 113 0.85 12.97 13.73
C ASP A 113 -0.17 13.80 12.95
N ARG A 114 -1.25 13.15 12.48
CA ARG A 114 -2.39 13.84 11.86
C ARG A 114 -2.00 14.71 10.65
N SER A 115 -1.06 14.26 9.83
CA SER A 115 -0.52 15.01 8.68
C SER A 115 -1.13 14.63 7.32
N PHE A 116 -1.87 13.51 7.26
CA PHE A 116 -2.47 13.01 6.02
C PHE A 116 -4.00 12.89 6.11
N ASP A 117 -4.67 13.18 5.01
CA ASP A 117 -6.13 13.02 4.85
C ASP A 117 -6.47 11.58 4.54
N ALA A 118 -5.61 10.89 3.79
CA ALA A 118 -5.75 9.48 3.48
C ALA A 118 -4.40 8.76 3.47
N VAL A 119 -4.43 7.46 3.77
CA VAL A 119 -3.32 6.52 3.60
C VAL A 119 -3.79 5.39 2.70
N MET A 120 -2.97 5.00 1.73
CA MET A 120 -3.21 3.82 0.91
C MET A 120 -2.03 2.86 0.98
N SER A 121 -2.29 1.60 0.66
CA SER A 121 -1.27 0.57 0.47
C SER A 121 -1.78 -0.48 -0.49
N SER A 122 -0.97 -0.87 -1.46
CA SER A 122 -1.32 -1.83 -2.49
C SER A 122 -0.24 -2.90 -2.62
N LEU A 123 -0.63 -4.17 -2.44
CA LEU A 123 0.24 -5.34 -2.58
C LEU A 123 1.56 -5.26 -1.79
N PHE A 124 1.49 -4.70 -0.58
CA PHE A 124 2.65 -4.47 0.29
C PHE A 124 2.66 -5.37 1.53
N PHE A 125 1.54 -5.47 2.26
CA PHE A 125 1.51 -6.13 3.58
C PHE A 125 1.89 -7.61 3.53
N HIS A 126 1.65 -8.30 2.42
CA HIS A 126 2.05 -9.70 2.27
C HIS A 126 3.58 -9.89 2.17
N HIS A 127 4.37 -8.82 2.02
CA HIS A 127 5.84 -8.86 2.00
C HIS A 127 6.48 -8.66 3.36
N ILE A 128 5.73 -8.28 4.39
CA ILE A 128 6.27 -7.98 5.72
C ILE A 128 5.70 -8.94 6.78
N PRO A 129 6.47 -9.28 7.85
CA PRO A 129 6.03 -10.15 8.93
C PRO A 129 4.98 -9.46 9.83
N LEU A 130 4.31 -10.26 10.66
CA LEU A 130 3.16 -9.83 11.47
C LEU A 130 3.46 -8.64 12.39
N ASP A 131 4.64 -8.62 13.02
CA ASP A 131 5.08 -7.51 13.88
C ASP A 131 5.19 -6.19 13.09
N LEU A 132 5.70 -6.24 11.86
CA LEU A 132 5.77 -5.07 11.00
C LEU A 132 4.40 -4.68 10.43
N LYS A 133 3.50 -5.63 10.15
CA LYS A 133 2.11 -5.31 9.78
C LYS A 133 1.44 -4.48 10.86
N ARG A 134 1.54 -4.90 12.14
CA ARG A 134 1.01 -4.14 13.28
C ARG A 134 1.64 -2.75 13.40
N ALA A 135 2.97 -2.68 13.36
CA ALA A 135 3.68 -1.41 13.47
C ALA A 135 3.30 -0.45 12.34
N SER A 136 3.24 -0.92 11.08
CA SER A 136 2.87 -0.10 9.93
C SER A 136 1.43 0.40 10.00
N LEU A 137 0.47 -0.42 10.47
CA LEU A 137 -0.91 0.01 10.66
C LEU A 137 -1.05 1.00 11.81
N SER A 138 -0.28 0.84 12.90
CA SER A 138 -0.22 1.81 14.00
C SER A 138 0.35 3.16 13.54
N GLU A 139 1.40 3.15 12.72
CA GLU A 139 1.96 4.37 12.12
C GLU A 139 0.98 5.03 11.14
N ALA A 140 0.31 4.23 10.28
CA ALA A 140 -0.75 4.73 9.41
C ALA A 140 -1.86 5.44 10.22
N TYR A 141 -2.29 4.83 11.33
CA TYR A 141 -3.26 5.42 12.24
C TYR A 141 -2.75 6.73 12.86
N ARG A 142 -1.50 6.76 13.31
CA ARG A 142 -0.87 7.93 13.91
C ARG A 142 -0.86 9.12 12.97
N VAL A 143 -0.38 8.91 11.73
CA VAL A 143 -0.21 9.99 10.75
C VAL A 143 -1.51 10.45 10.10
N LEU A 144 -2.57 9.65 10.13
CA LEU A 144 -3.89 10.04 9.63
C LEU A 144 -4.54 11.10 10.52
N LYS A 145 -5.18 12.08 9.92
CA LYS A 145 -6.07 13.03 10.57
C LYS A 145 -7.31 12.31 11.14
N PRO A 146 -7.98 12.83 12.18
CA PRO A 146 -9.33 12.36 12.56
C PRO A 146 -10.27 12.41 11.33
N GLY A 147 -11.09 11.40 11.14
CA GLY A 147 -11.95 11.23 9.96
C GLY A 147 -11.22 10.72 8.71
N GLY A 148 -9.88 10.66 8.72
CA GLY A 148 -9.07 10.22 7.58
C GLY A 148 -9.30 8.75 7.20
N THR A 149 -9.06 8.44 5.95
CA THR A 149 -9.35 7.13 5.34
C THR A 149 -8.08 6.30 5.17
N LEU A 150 -8.15 5.02 5.53
CA LEU A 150 -7.17 4.01 5.16
C LEU A 150 -7.76 3.07 4.10
N VAL A 151 -7.04 2.89 2.99
CA VAL A 151 -7.34 1.88 1.97
C VAL A 151 -6.19 0.88 1.89
N VAL A 152 -6.48 -0.40 2.03
CA VAL A 152 -5.50 -1.48 1.85
C VAL A 152 -6.04 -2.46 0.81
N ALA A 153 -5.28 -2.66 -0.25
CA ALA A 153 -5.57 -3.68 -1.26
C ALA A 153 -4.46 -4.74 -1.23
N ASP A 154 -4.74 -5.92 -0.68
CA ASP A 154 -3.72 -6.94 -0.47
C ASP A 154 -4.30 -8.35 -0.46
N MET A 155 -3.41 -9.34 -0.43
CA MET A 155 -3.79 -10.74 -0.25
C MET A 155 -4.62 -10.90 1.01
N ASP A 156 -5.70 -11.67 0.89
CA ASP A 156 -6.64 -11.99 1.97
C ASP A 156 -6.98 -13.48 1.92
N ARG A 157 -7.88 -13.90 2.79
CA ARG A 157 -8.40 -15.27 2.80
C ARG A 157 -8.95 -15.64 1.44
N PRO A 158 -8.44 -16.71 0.80
CA PRO A 158 -8.95 -17.13 -0.49
C PRO A 158 -10.42 -17.55 -0.42
N THR A 159 -11.19 -17.12 -1.43
CA THR A 159 -12.62 -17.42 -1.55
C THR A 159 -12.91 -18.42 -2.66
N THR A 160 -11.92 -18.77 -3.47
CA THR A 160 -12.02 -19.75 -4.54
C THR A 160 -10.90 -20.78 -4.45
N PHE A 161 -11.12 -21.97 -4.99
CA PHE A 161 -10.10 -23.03 -5.05
C PHE A 161 -8.84 -22.55 -5.78
N MET A 162 -9.02 -21.88 -6.94
CA MET A 162 -7.88 -21.34 -7.71
C MET A 162 -7.15 -20.22 -6.96
N GLY A 163 -7.88 -19.33 -6.28
CA GLY A 163 -7.27 -18.31 -5.43
C GLY A 163 -6.44 -18.92 -4.32
N GLY A 164 -6.94 -19.99 -3.69
CA GLY A 164 -6.20 -20.76 -2.69
C GLY A 164 -4.92 -21.37 -3.27
N LEU A 165 -5.01 -22.02 -4.42
CA LEU A 165 -3.87 -22.62 -5.10
C LEU A 165 -2.79 -21.58 -5.42
N VAL A 166 -3.17 -20.43 -6.00
CA VAL A 166 -2.25 -19.34 -6.35
C VAL A 166 -1.60 -18.76 -5.08
N SER A 167 -2.37 -18.49 -4.02
CA SER A 167 -1.85 -17.95 -2.77
C SER A 167 -0.82 -18.89 -2.11
N HIS A 168 -1.11 -20.20 -2.07
CA HIS A 168 -0.18 -21.17 -1.53
C HIS A 168 1.04 -21.37 -2.43
N ALA A 169 0.86 -21.39 -3.76
CA ALA A 169 1.96 -21.47 -4.71
C ALA A 169 2.89 -20.25 -4.59
N SER A 170 2.34 -19.05 -4.47
CA SER A 170 3.12 -17.82 -4.27
C SER A 170 3.96 -17.89 -2.99
N ARG A 171 3.38 -18.38 -1.90
CA ARG A 171 4.11 -18.59 -0.65
C ARG A 171 5.34 -19.48 -0.81
N TRP A 172 5.20 -20.61 -1.50
CA TRP A 172 6.27 -21.58 -1.69
C TRP A 172 7.27 -21.18 -2.76
N LEU A 173 6.78 -20.71 -3.92
CA LEU A 173 7.62 -20.35 -5.06
C LEU A 173 8.53 -19.15 -4.77
N PHE A 174 8.02 -18.17 -4.02
CA PHE A 174 8.78 -16.96 -3.68
C PHE A 174 9.39 -17.00 -2.27
N PHE A 175 9.34 -18.14 -1.57
CA PHE A 175 9.87 -18.28 -0.21
C PHE A 175 9.38 -17.18 0.75
N GLN A 176 8.06 -16.90 0.74
CA GLN A 176 7.44 -15.83 1.54
C GLN A 176 6.53 -16.41 2.64
N PRO A 177 7.07 -16.81 3.81
CA PRO A 177 6.28 -17.37 4.90
C PRO A 177 5.22 -16.41 5.44
N GLN A 178 5.46 -15.09 5.34
CA GLN A 178 4.57 -14.01 5.78
C GLN A 178 3.26 -13.92 4.99
N ILE A 179 3.17 -14.50 3.78
CA ILE A 179 1.92 -14.65 3.03
C ILE A 179 0.91 -15.53 3.78
N ALA A 180 1.39 -16.49 4.60
CA ALA A 180 0.51 -17.38 5.37
C ALA A 180 -0.42 -16.62 6.32
N GLU A 181 -0.01 -15.47 6.82
CA GLU A 181 -0.81 -14.62 7.70
C GLU A 181 -1.94 -13.96 6.91
N ASN A 182 -1.63 -13.44 5.72
CA ASN A 182 -2.63 -12.86 4.82
C ASN A 182 -3.66 -13.92 4.36
N ILE A 183 -3.22 -15.13 4.01
CA ILE A 183 -4.12 -16.26 3.67
C ILE A 183 -5.08 -16.59 4.82
N ARG A 184 -4.68 -16.40 6.08
CA ARG A 184 -5.57 -16.55 7.24
C ARG A 184 -6.55 -15.39 7.42
N GLY A 185 -6.37 -14.29 6.70
CA GLY A 185 -7.24 -13.11 6.73
C GLY A 185 -7.00 -12.24 7.97
N VAL A 186 -5.73 -12.01 8.35
CA VAL A 186 -5.39 -11.24 9.57
C VAL A 186 -5.55 -9.72 9.41
N LEU A 187 -5.53 -9.19 8.18
CA LEU A 187 -5.50 -7.73 7.96
C LEU A 187 -6.67 -6.98 8.60
N PRO A 188 -7.94 -7.41 8.47
CA PRO A 188 -9.06 -6.70 9.12
C PRO A 188 -8.95 -6.63 10.65
N GLU A 189 -8.48 -7.71 11.28
CA GLU A 189 -8.26 -7.74 12.73
C GLU A 189 -7.15 -6.76 13.13
N LEU A 190 -6.02 -6.75 12.41
CA LEU A 190 -4.91 -5.84 12.66
C LEU A 190 -5.29 -4.36 12.45
N MET A 191 -6.14 -4.06 11.46
CA MET A 191 -6.68 -2.70 11.27
C MET A 191 -7.52 -2.27 12.48
N SER A 192 -8.40 -3.15 12.97
CA SER A 192 -9.21 -2.88 14.16
C SER A 192 -8.36 -2.76 15.42
N GLU A 193 -7.33 -3.61 15.60
CA GLU A 193 -6.36 -3.50 16.70
C GLU A 193 -5.60 -2.16 16.69
N ALA A 194 -5.31 -1.62 15.50
CA ALA A 194 -4.66 -0.31 15.34
C ALA A 194 -5.57 0.88 15.67
N GLY A 195 -6.88 0.66 15.90
CA GLY A 195 -7.87 1.67 16.27
C GLY A 195 -8.76 2.16 15.12
N PHE A 196 -8.66 1.58 13.94
CA PHE A 196 -9.57 1.93 12.84
C PHE A 196 -10.98 1.39 13.05
N THR A 197 -11.97 2.05 12.42
CA THR A 197 -13.33 1.50 12.32
C THR A 197 -13.31 0.11 11.68
N GLN A 198 -14.40 -0.66 11.85
CA GLN A 198 -14.53 -1.98 11.23
C GLN A 198 -14.23 -1.90 9.72
N PRO A 199 -13.23 -2.64 9.20
CA PRO A 199 -12.87 -2.59 7.79
C PRO A 199 -13.98 -3.13 6.88
N GLU A 200 -14.36 -2.34 5.89
CA GLU A 200 -15.28 -2.73 4.83
C GLU A 200 -14.52 -3.49 3.74
N ARG A 201 -15.03 -4.65 3.30
CA ARG A 201 -14.56 -5.35 2.10
C ARG A 201 -15.31 -4.82 0.89
N LEU A 202 -14.67 -4.00 0.06
CA LEU A 202 -15.33 -3.34 -1.07
C LEU A 202 -15.33 -4.19 -2.33
N GLN A 203 -14.17 -4.75 -2.67
CA GLN A 203 -14.01 -5.58 -3.87
C GLN A 203 -13.04 -6.72 -3.61
N HIS A 204 -13.20 -7.79 -4.40
CA HIS A 204 -12.38 -8.99 -4.30
C HIS A 204 -11.91 -9.42 -5.69
N PHE A 205 -10.61 -9.62 -5.86
CA PHE A 205 -9.98 -9.96 -7.13
C PHE A 205 -9.34 -11.34 -7.08
N PHE A 206 -9.42 -12.08 -8.17
CA PHE A 206 -8.76 -13.37 -8.39
C PHE A 206 -9.04 -14.43 -7.32
N GLY A 207 -10.01 -14.20 -6.44
CA GLY A 207 -10.32 -15.07 -5.32
C GLY A 207 -9.33 -15.01 -4.16
N TYR A 208 -8.40 -14.04 -4.10
CA TYR A 208 -7.42 -13.93 -3.03
C TYR A 208 -6.90 -12.51 -2.71
N ILE A 209 -7.29 -11.48 -3.45
CA ILE A 209 -6.96 -10.07 -3.16
C ILE A 209 -8.22 -9.34 -2.77
N THR A 210 -8.20 -8.59 -1.68
CA THR A 210 -9.35 -7.80 -1.20
C THR A 210 -8.95 -6.33 -1.06
N VAL A 211 -9.82 -5.43 -1.52
CA VAL A 211 -9.75 -4.00 -1.26
C VAL A 211 -10.54 -3.70 0.01
N PHE A 212 -9.84 -3.28 1.05
CA PHE A 212 -10.40 -2.85 2.32
C PHE A 212 -10.41 -1.34 2.44
N ARG A 213 -11.43 -0.81 3.09
CA ARG A 213 -11.49 0.58 3.52
C ARG A 213 -11.93 0.67 4.98
N CYS A 214 -11.25 1.51 5.75
CA CYS A 214 -11.64 1.87 7.10
C CYS A 214 -11.27 3.33 7.38
N ARG A 215 -11.69 3.85 8.54
CA ARG A 215 -11.45 5.25 8.92
C ARG A 215 -10.87 5.36 10.30
N LYS A 216 -10.11 6.42 10.52
CA LYS A 216 -9.80 6.90 11.86
C LYS A 216 -11.00 7.68 12.38
N GLU A 217 -11.52 7.31 13.56
CA GLU A 217 -12.66 8.00 14.14
C GLU A 217 -12.35 9.50 14.35
N GLU A 218 -13.39 10.32 14.22
CA GLU A 218 -13.30 11.72 14.63
C GLU A 218 -13.15 11.78 16.15
N THR A 219 -12.09 12.42 16.62
CA THR A 219 -11.95 12.68 18.05
C THR A 219 -13.02 13.72 18.44
N ARG A 220 -13.99 13.31 19.27
CA ARG A 220 -14.99 14.21 19.85
C ARG A 220 -14.33 15.30 20.70
#